data_6135990bb64046d50827a6d4795b6d26
#
_entry.id   6135990bb64046d50827a6d4795b6d26
#
_cell.length_a   1.000
_cell.length_b   1.000
_cell.length_c   1.000
_cell.angle_alpha   90.00
_cell.angle_beta   90.00
_cell.angle_gamma   90.00
#
_symmetry.space_group_name_H-M   'P 1'
#
loop_
_entity.id
_entity.type
_entity.pdbx_description
1 polymer ?
#
loop_
_entity_poly.entity_id
_entity_poly.type
_entity_poly.pdbx_seq_one_letter_code
_entity_poly.pdbx_strand_id
1 'polypeptide(L)'
;MKLIRRRLAFAVTFVLLVLTGGCGPATPEQITLTLATFGQFGYEDLIPGYEFTHPGITVRQVRTEQGGPYHQDLLAKLAGGQGLADIQAVEEGHLADVLAQSGKFADLAKVGPADVKPGRWLEWKYEAGRSKDGKLVGYGTDIGPLAMCYRKDLLEAAGLPTDPGSVKTMFASWDSYFAAGEKYVKRSHGKAWFDSAAQSFNAMVNQLPVGYLDREDHSTLETNTALRDAWTKVTTAVKQGQSAGLTAFADDGNNGLRLGTFATKVCPAWMLGIIEQQAGLGNAGKWAITDAFPDGGGNWGGSYLTVPEASPHQKEAAALAAWLTAPEQQLHAFRVSGNFPSQVDAFTSPDLLSEMNGYFGGALSGQVFVAQAQKVGKPQYKGPGDGKIQETVIAPALKSVERGADPAAVWQQVLIGVHQVVP
;
A
#
# COMPACT_ATOMS: atom_id res chain seq x y z
N MET A 1 -6.13 -62.07 86.92
CA MET A 1 -6.66 -60.78 86.57
C MET A 1 -5.62 -59.70 86.80
N LYS A 2 -4.77 -59.38 85.90
CA LYS A 2 -3.98 -58.12 85.83
C LYS A 2 -3.47 -58.01 84.41
N LEU A 3 -3.95 -56.98 83.68
CA LEU A 3 -3.54 -56.61 82.32
C LEU A 3 -2.13 -56.00 82.37
N ILE A 4 -1.24 -56.52 81.54
CA ILE A 4 0.08 -55.97 81.31
C ILE A 4 -0.02 -55.23 79.99
N ARG A 5 0.08 -53.88 80.00
CA ARG A 5 0.19 -53.01 78.83
C ARG A 5 1.63 -53.02 78.31
N ARG A 6 1.87 -53.57 77.13
CA ARG A 6 3.12 -53.39 76.39
C ARG A 6 3.03 -52.11 75.57
N ARG A 7 3.92 -51.14 75.80
CA ARG A 7 4.14 -49.95 74.96
C ARG A 7 5.09 -50.38 73.86
N LEU A 8 4.58 -50.27 72.57
CA LEU A 8 5.45 -50.30 71.39
C LEU A 8 5.93 -48.88 71.17
N ALA A 9 7.25 -48.71 71.13
CA ALA A 9 7.91 -47.48 70.65
C ALA A 9 8.05 -47.56 69.12
N PHE A 10 7.39 -46.66 68.41
CA PHE A 10 7.61 -46.45 66.95
C PHE A 10 8.77 -45.46 66.77
N ALA A 11 9.88 -45.96 66.23
CA ALA A 11 10.97 -45.10 65.72
C ALA A 11 10.56 -44.54 64.38
N VAL A 12 10.36 -43.24 64.32
CA VAL A 12 10.11 -42.53 63.07
C VAL A 12 11.46 -42.15 62.47
N THR A 13 11.85 -42.84 61.39
CA THR A 13 13.05 -42.52 60.62
C THR A 13 12.67 -41.39 59.64
N PHE A 14 13.18 -40.19 59.87
CA PHE A 14 13.02 -39.02 58.97
C PHE A 14 13.98 -39.18 57.76
N VAL A 15 13.44 -39.55 56.58
CA VAL A 15 14.19 -39.56 55.35
C VAL A 15 14.18 -38.13 54.80
N LEU A 16 15.33 -37.43 54.88
CA LEU A 16 15.53 -36.16 54.18
C LEU A 16 15.61 -36.45 52.66
N LEU A 17 14.53 -36.17 51.94
CA LEU A 17 14.57 -36.05 50.47
C LEU A 17 15.27 -34.71 50.10
N VAL A 18 16.53 -34.81 49.67
CA VAL A 18 17.21 -33.70 49.00
C VAL A 18 16.59 -33.54 47.62
N LEU A 19 15.69 -32.57 47.46
CA LEU A 19 15.22 -32.10 46.14
C LEU A 19 16.38 -31.42 45.44
N THR A 20 17.12 -32.15 44.61
CA THR A 20 17.99 -31.56 43.60
C THR A 20 17.07 -30.90 42.56
N GLY A 21 16.87 -29.59 42.69
CA GLY A 21 16.26 -28.78 41.66
C GLY A 21 17.05 -28.90 40.37
N GLY A 22 16.61 -29.75 39.44
CA GLY A 22 17.13 -29.81 38.11
C GLY A 22 16.74 -28.48 37.43
N CYS A 23 17.72 -27.61 37.15
CA CYS A 23 17.55 -26.58 36.11
C CYS A 23 17.37 -27.32 34.79
N GLY A 24 16.15 -27.66 34.44
CA GLY A 24 15.79 -27.97 33.05
C GLY A 24 16.03 -26.73 32.23
N PRO A 25 16.43 -26.86 30.96
CA PRO A 25 16.51 -25.70 30.06
C PRO A 25 15.15 -25.00 30.11
N ALA A 26 15.18 -23.69 30.42
CA ALA A 26 13.96 -22.87 30.38
C ALA A 26 13.36 -23.03 28.98
N THR A 27 12.12 -23.47 28.91
CA THR A 27 11.37 -23.44 27.64
C THR A 27 11.40 -22.01 27.16
N PRO A 28 11.82 -21.75 25.90
CA PRO A 28 11.82 -20.40 25.37
C PRO A 28 10.43 -19.79 25.56
N GLU A 29 10.38 -18.57 26.03
CA GLU A 29 9.13 -17.82 26.17
C GLU A 29 8.43 -17.79 24.81
N GLN A 30 7.17 -18.25 24.75
CA GLN A 30 6.39 -18.23 23.52
C GLN A 30 5.86 -16.81 23.30
N ILE A 31 6.35 -16.16 22.24
CA ILE A 31 5.97 -14.81 21.86
C ILE A 31 4.95 -14.88 20.72
N THR A 32 3.82 -14.21 20.87
CA THR A 32 2.88 -14.00 19.77
C THR A 32 2.97 -12.56 19.30
N LEU A 33 3.51 -12.34 18.11
CA LEU A 33 3.54 -11.04 17.46
C LEU A 33 2.26 -10.82 16.67
N THR A 34 1.66 -9.66 16.83
CA THR A 34 0.51 -9.24 16.04
C THR A 34 0.95 -8.30 14.92
N LEU A 35 0.53 -8.61 13.69
CA LEU A 35 0.82 -7.82 12.48
C LEU A 35 -0.50 -7.31 11.89
N ALA A 36 -0.74 -6.01 11.96
CA ALA A 36 -1.91 -5.38 11.35
C ALA A 36 -1.58 -4.84 9.95
N THR A 37 -2.35 -5.27 8.96
CA THR A 37 -2.20 -4.89 7.55
C THR A 37 -3.54 -4.49 6.92
N PHE A 38 -3.48 -3.88 5.75
CA PHE A 38 -4.64 -3.59 4.90
C PHE A 38 -4.40 -4.13 3.48
N GLY A 39 -5.48 -4.40 2.74
CA GLY A 39 -5.35 -4.96 1.40
C GLY A 39 -4.50 -6.23 1.36
N GLN A 40 -3.65 -6.37 0.35
CA GLN A 40 -2.78 -7.55 0.16
C GLN A 40 -1.31 -7.16 0.23
N PHE A 41 -0.59 -7.70 1.19
CA PHE A 41 0.85 -7.51 1.34
C PHE A 41 1.66 -8.68 0.79
N GLY A 42 1.04 -9.85 0.56
CA GLY A 42 1.72 -11.07 0.12
C GLY A 42 2.57 -11.72 1.21
N TYR A 43 2.18 -11.55 2.48
CA TYR A 43 2.92 -12.06 3.63
C TYR A 43 2.41 -13.43 4.14
N GLU A 44 1.22 -13.82 3.70
CA GLU A 44 0.53 -15.01 4.17
C GLU A 44 1.37 -16.28 4.00
N ASP A 45 2.06 -16.41 2.86
CA ASP A 45 2.93 -17.55 2.56
C ASP A 45 4.33 -17.44 3.21
N LEU A 46 4.73 -16.23 3.61
CA LEU A 46 6.04 -15.97 4.22
C LEU A 46 6.05 -16.26 5.71
N ILE A 47 4.96 -15.98 6.41
CA ILE A 47 4.85 -16.10 7.87
C ILE A 47 5.23 -17.49 8.37
N PRO A 48 4.74 -18.63 7.79
CA PRO A 48 5.14 -19.96 8.23
C PRO A 48 6.64 -20.23 8.13
N GLY A 49 7.30 -19.66 7.11
CA GLY A 49 8.75 -19.76 6.94
C GLY A 49 9.53 -19.01 8.03
N TYR A 50 9.03 -17.83 8.42
CA TYR A 50 9.61 -17.08 9.54
C TYR A 50 9.47 -17.82 10.86
N GLU A 51 8.28 -18.33 11.18
CA GLU A 51 8.01 -19.10 12.39
C GLU A 51 8.88 -20.37 12.48
N PHE A 52 9.06 -21.06 11.35
CA PHE A 52 9.92 -22.26 11.30
C PHE A 52 11.39 -21.95 11.65
N THR A 53 11.90 -20.80 11.22
CA THR A 53 13.29 -20.38 11.51
C THR A 53 13.46 -19.63 12.83
N HIS A 54 12.35 -19.25 13.48
CA HIS A 54 12.32 -18.55 14.75
C HIS A 54 11.45 -19.30 15.78
N PRO A 55 11.90 -20.49 16.24
CA PRO A 55 11.12 -21.29 17.19
C PRO A 55 10.89 -20.49 18.47
N GLY A 56 9.62 -20.42 18.89
CA GLY A 56 9.18 -19.58 20.03
C GLY A 56 8.48 -18.29 19.60
N ILE A 57 8.46 -17.95 18.31
CA ILE A 57 7.67 -16.83 17.77
C ILE A 57 6.50 -17.37 16.94
N THR A 58 5.31 -16.87 17.23
CA THR A 58 4.10 -17.05 16.40
C THR A 58 3.65 -15.70 15.89
N VAL A 59 3.23 -15.61 14.63
CA VAL A 59 2.79 -14.35 14.01
C VAL A 59 1.30 -14.43 13.69
N ARG A 60 0.52 -13.55 14.28
CA ARG A 60 -0.91 -13.40 13.99
C ARG A 60 -1.16 -12.16 13.13
N GLN A 61 -1.34 -12.37 11.84
CA GLN A 61 -1.75 -11.30 10.92
C GLN A 61 -3.23 -10.97 11.09
N VAL A 62 -3.55 -9.66 11.16
CA VAL A 62 -4.89 -9.11 11.18
C VAL A 62 -5.02 -8.18 9.99
N ARG A 63 -5.78 -8.60 8.97
CA ARG A 63 -5.95 -7.87 7.73
C ARG A 63 -7.30 -7.18 7.67
N THR A 64 -7.30 -5.92 7.30
CA THR A 64 -8.48 -5.13 6.91
C THR A 64 -8.51 -4.99 5.39
N GLU A 65 -9.63 -5.25 4.74
CA GLU A 65 -9.70 -5.25 3.26
C GLU A 65 -9.43 -3.88 2.63
N GLN A 66 -9.84 -2.80 3.29
CA GLN A 66 -9.75 -1.44 2.76
C GLN A 66 -8.81 -0.56 3.58
N GLY A 67 -7.93 0.19 2.89
CA GLY A 67 -6.93 1.06 3.51
C GLY A 67 -7.54 2.22 4.30
N GLY A 68 -8.56 2.91 3.76
CA GLY A 68 -9.18 4.06 4.44
C GLY A 68 -9.73 3.72 5.83
N PRO A 69 -10.66 2.75 5.98
CA PRO A 69 -11.13 2.31 7.30
C PRO A 69 -10.03 1.83 8.23
N TYR A 70 -9.00 1.15 7.69
CA TYR A 70 -7.84 0.71 8.45
C TYR A 70 -7.09 1.90 9.08
N HIS A 71 -6.77 2.93 8.27
CA HIS A 71 -6.01 4.08 8.76
C HIS A 71 -6.82 4.96 9.70
N GLN A 72 -8.14 5.07 9.50
CA GLN A 72 -9.02 5.74 10.46
C GLN A 72 -8.99 5.05 11.83
N ASP A 73 -9.06 3.71 11.86
CA ASP A 73 -8.94 2.92 13.09
C ASP A 73 -7.55 3.03 13.72
N LEU A 74 -6.48 2.97 12.91
CA LEU A 74 -5.11 3.16 13.36
C LEU A 74 -4.92 4.52 14.06
N LEU A 75 -5.36 5.61 13.44
CA LEU A 75 -5.23 6.96 14.01
C LEU A 75 -6.08 7.12 15.28
N ALA A 76 -7.27 6.51 15.33
CA ALA A 76 -8.09 6.49 16.55
C ALA A 76 -7.42 5.72 17.68
N LYS A 77 -6.83 4.55 17.41
CA LYS A 77 -6.05 3.76 18.39
C LYS A 77 -4.80 4.51 18.86
N LEU A 78 -4.10 5.18 17.95
CA LEU A 78 -2.98 6.04 18.30
C LEU A 78 -3.42 7.17 19.25
N ALA A 79 -4.55 7.83 18.98
CA ALA A 79 -5.08 8.86 19.86
C ALA A 79 -5.47 8.29 21.23
N GLY A 80 -6.12 7.13 21.26
CA GLY A 80 -6.56 6.44 22.49
C GLY A 80 -5.45 5.74 23.28
N GLY A 81 -4.27 5.52 22.69
CA GLY A 81 -3.11 4.88 23.31
C GLY A 81 -3.25 3.39 23.57
N GLN A 82 -4.20 2.69 22.95
CA GLN A 82 -4.46 1.25 23.15
C GLN A 82 -4.98 0.59 21.87
N GLY A 83 -4.84 -0.75 21.82
CA GLY A 83 -5.39 -1.59 20.76
C GLY A 83 -4.54 -1.62 19.49
N LEU A 84 -3.30 -1.14 19.54
CA LEU A 84 -2.32 -1.29 18.46
C LEU A 84 -1.78 -2.72 18.43
N ALA A 85 -1.51 -3.23 17.23
CA ALA A 85 -0.74 -4.46 17.04
C ALA A 85 0.76 -4.18 17.28
N ASP A 86 1.58 -5.24 17.44
CA ASP A 86 3.04 -5.12 17.60
C ASP A 86 3.69 -4.52 16.36
N ILE A 87 3.13 -4.79 15.17
CA ILE A 87 3.55 -4.20 13.89
C ILE A 87 2.31 -3.61 13.23
N GLN A 88 2.42 -2.34 12.80
CA GLN A 88 1.38 -1.63 12.07
C GLN A 88 1.89 -1.29 10.66
N ALA A 89 1.16 -1.72 9.65
CA ALA A 89 1.38 -1.23 8.29
C ALA A 89 0.83 0.19 8.14
N VAL A 90 1.54 1.05 7.42
CA VAL A 90 1.13 2.44 7.17
C VAL A 90 1.32 2.74 5.69
N GLU A 91 0.26 3.15 5.00
CA GLU A 91 0.31 3.60 3.61
C GLU A 91 0.93 5.00 3.53
N GLU A 92 1.63 5.29 2.43
CA GLU A 92 2.37 6.55 2.20
C GLU A 92 1.52 7.80 2.43
N GLY A 93 0.25 7.82 2.01
CA GLY A 93 -0.66 8.97 2.16
C GLY A 93 -1.02 9.29 3.61
N HIS A 94 -0.85 8.33 4.53
CA HIS A 94 -1.11 8.49 5.97
C HIS A 94 0.17 8.51 6.81
N LEU A 95 1.33 8.36 6.17
CA LEU A 95 2.61 8.28 6.88
C LEU A 95 2.91 9.57 7.66
N ALA A 96 2.60 10.72 7.10
CA ALA A 96 2.83 12.01 7.76
C ALA A 96 2.03 12.16 9.06
N ASP A 97 0.79 11.65 9.12
CA ASP A 97 -0.04 11.61 10.32
C ASP A 97 0.59 10.76 11.43
N VAL A 98 1.23 9.65 11.04
CA VAL A 98 1.97 8.75 11.94
C VAL A 98 3.27 9.40 12.39
N LEU A 99 4.04 10.01 11.49
CA LEU A 99 5.30 10.71 11.81
C LEU A 99 5.09 11.92 12.72
N ALA A 100 3.96 12.61 12.60
CA ALA A 100 3.58 13.68 13.54
C ALA A 100 3.41 13.16 14.99
N GLN A 101 3.21 11.85 15.15
CA GLN A 101 3.10 11.16 16.43
C GLN A 101 4.29 10.20 16.67
N SER A 102 5.47 10.50 16.12
CA SER A 102 6.68 9.66 16.19
C SER A 102 7.07 9.20 17.59
N GLY A 103 6.72 9.98 18.62
CA GLY A 103 6.89 9.59 20.03
C GLY A 103 6.15 8.32 20.46
N LYS A 104 5.13 7.89 19.71
CA LYS A 104 4.36 6.67 19.96
C LYS A 104 4.91 5.41 19.25
N PHE A 105 6.03 5.54 18.55
CA PHE A 105 6.66 4.46 17.82
C PHE A 105 8.09 4.23 18.27
N ALA A 106 8.56 3.00 18.20
CA ALA A 106 9.94 2.64 18.46
C ALA A 106 10.86 3.21 17.37
N ASP A 107 12.10 3.54 17.75
CA ASP A 107 13.14 3.91 16.79
C ASP A 107 13.75 2.64 16.19
N LEU A 108 13.34 2.27 14.99
CA LEU A 108 13.78 1.05 14.31
C LEU A 108 15.29 1.04 14.03
N ALA A 109 15.94 2.19 14.01
CA ALA A 109 17.40 2.25 13.93
C ALA A 109 18.08 1.79 15.23
N LYS A 110 17.37 1.79 16.37
CA LYS A 110 17.89 1.37 17.67
C LYS A 110 17.43 -0.03 18.08
N VAL A 111 16.14 -0.37 17.82
CA VAL A 111 15.57 -1.65 18.26
C VAL A 111 15.67 -2.73 17.18
N GLY A 112 15.84 -2.36 15.93
CA GLY A 112 15.95 -3.28 14.80
C GLY A 112 17.30 -3.99 14.70
N PRO A 113 17.43 -5.00 13.80
CA PRO A 113 18.67 -5.72 13.59
C PRO A 113 19.80 -4.80 13.13
N ALA A 114 21.00 -4.99 13.67
CA ALA A 114 22.16 -4.12 13.43
C ALA A 114 22.72 -4.17 12.00
N ASP A 115 22.37 -5.20 11.23
CA ASP A 115 22.78 -5.39 9.83
C ASP A 115 21.83 -4.68 8.84
N VAL A 116 20.68 -4.20 9.27
CA VAL A 116 19.76 -3.40 8.45
C VAL A 116 20.32 -2.00 8.25
N LYS A 117 20.72 -1.68 7.00
CA LYS A 117 21.35 -0.41 6.64
C LYS A 117 20.45 0.47 5.78
N PRO A 118 20.60 1.82 5.87
CA PRO A 118 19.79 2.76 5.06
C PRO A 118 19.83 2.48 3.55
N GLY A 119 21.01 2.18 2.99
CA GLY A 119 21.21 1.90 1.57
C GLY A 119 20.52 0.64 1.04
N ARG A 120 19.83 -0.12 1.88
CA ARG A 120 18.99 -1.24 1.50
C ARG A 120 17.76 -0.80 0.70
N TRP A 121 17.21 0.38 0.99
CA TRP A 121 16.07 0.97 0.31
C TRP A 121 16.50 2.07 -0.67
N LEU A 122 15.60 2.42 -1.59
CA LEU A 122 15.70 3.70 -2.29
C LEU A 122 15.83 4.82 -1.26
N GLU A 123 16.75 5.74 -1.47
CA GLU A 123 17.06 6.82 -0.52
C GLU A 123 15.79 7.59 -0.07
N TRP A 124 14.98 8.00 -1.04
CA TRP A 124 13.75 8.73 -0.73
C TRP A 124 12.74 7.91 0.09
N LYS A 125 12.67 6.57 -0.13
CA LYS A 125 11.79 5.68 0.62
C LYS A 125 12.25 5.53 2.07
N TYR A 126 13.56 5.40 2.27
CA TYR A 126 14.14 5.37 3.60
C TYR A 126 13.94 6.69 4.35
N GLU A 127 14.23 7.83 3.71
CA GLU A 127 14.10 9.15 4.33
C GLU A 127 12.63 9.51 4.63
N ALA A 128 11.68 9.10 3.80
CA ALA A 128 10.27 9.30 4.09
C ALA A 128 9.79 8.53 5.34
N GLY A 129 10.42 7.40 5.70
CA GLY A 129 10.13 6.65 6.92
C GLY A 129 10.69 7.28 8.20
N ARG A 130 11.37 8.44 8.11
CA ARG A 130 12.00 9.14 9.24
C ARG A 130 11.18 10.34 9.69
N SER A 131 11.09 10.52 10.99
CA SER A 131 10.50 11.70 11.60
C SER A 131 11.42 12.92 11.54
N LYS A 132 10.86 14.12 11.75
CA LYS A 132 11.62 15.41 11.76
C LYS A 132 12.77 15.44 12.79
N ASP A 133 12.66 14.67 13.88
CA ASP A 133 13.69 14.51 14.92
C ASP A 133 14.69 13.37 14.60
N GLY A 134 14.61 12.78 13.41
CA GLY A 134 15.58 11.80 12.88
C GLY A 134 15.35 10.36 13.28
N LYS A 135 14.25 10.04 14.00
CA LYS A 135 13.86 8.69 14.38
C LYS A 135 13.42 7.91 13.15
N LEU A 136 13.87 6.69 12.96
CA LEU A 136 13.39 5.78 11.93
C LEU A 136 12.11 5.10 12.43
N VAL A 137 10.96 5.54 11.92
CA VAL A 137 9.64 5.06 12.37
C VAL A 137 9.17 3.84 11.56
N GLY A 138 9.53 3.74 10.28
CA GLY A 138 9.05 2.67 9.41
C GLY A 138 10.09 2.10 8.47
N TYR A 139 10.07 0.78 8.29
CA TYR A 139 10.76 0.10 7.21
C TYR A 139 9.88 0.07 5.96
N GLY A 140 10.41 0.54 4.83
CA GLY A 140 9.68 0.57 3.56
C GLY A 140 9.35 -0.83 3.05
N THR A 141 8.10 -1.07 2.70
CA THR A 141 7.64 -2.32 2.09
C THR A 141 7.78 -2.25 0.57
N ASP A 142 6.84 -1.63 -0.09
CA ASP A 142 6.73 -1.49 -1.53
C ASP A 142 6.76 -0.01 -1.96
N ILE A 143 6.78 0.19 -3.25
CA ILE A 143 6.51 1.47 -3.91
C ILE A 143 5.47 1.26 -5.00
N GLY A 144 4.80 2.33 -5.43
CA GLY A 144 3.77 2.31 -6.46
C GLY A 144 4.16 3.06 -7.74
N PRO A 145 5.21 2.63 -8.48
CA PRO A 145 5.54 3.25 -9.75
C PRO A 145 4.33 3.19 -10.69
N LEU A 146 4.00 4.32 -11.33
CA LEU A 146 2.80 4.45 -12.14
C LEU A 146 3.01 3.94 -13.56
N ALA A 147 2.14 3.03 -13.98
CA ALA A 147 1.98 2.55 -15.35
C ALA A 147 0.51 2.63 -15.78
N MET A 148 0.20 2.23 -17.00
CA MET A 148 -1.18 2.10 -17.48
C MET A 148 -1.50 0.65 -17.79
N CYS A 149 -2.59 0.16 -17.17
CA CYS A 149 -3.22 -1.09 -17.55
C CYS A 149 -4.37 -0.84 -18.53
N TYR A 150 -4.57 -1.73 -19.50
CA TYR A 150 -5.62 -1.58 -20.49
C TYR A 150 -6.17 -2.91 -20.98
N ARG A 151 -7.42 -2.90 -21.41
CA ARG A 151 -8.13 -4.02 -22.01
C ARG A 151 -7.88 -4.06 -23.50
N LYS A 152 -7.00 -4.96 -23.96
CA LYS A 152 -6.68 -5.16 -25.37
C LYS A 152 -7.92 -5.44 -26.20
N ASP A 153 -8.76 -6.35 -25.75
CA ASP A 153 -10.00 -6.73 -26.42
C ASP A 153 -10.98 -5.56 -26.58
N LEU A 154 -11.06 -4.65 -25.59
CA LEU A 154 -11.92 -3.48 -25.67
C LEU A 154 -11.37 -2.40 -26.59
N LEU A 155 -10.03 -2.20 -26.61
CA LEU A 155 -9.39 -1.29 -27.58
C LEU A 155 -9.58 -1.81 -29.00
N GLU A 156 -9.35 -3.09 -29.25
CA GLU A 156 -9.53 -3.73 -30.54
C GLU A 156 -10.98 -3.61 -31.04
N ALA A 157 -11.96 -3.91 -30.19
CA ALA A 157 -13.38 -3.78 -30.51
C ALA A 157 -13.79 -2.35 -30.89
N ALA A 158 -13.10 -1.32 -30.35
CA ALA A 158 -13.31 0.08 -30.69
C ALA A 158 -12.44 0.56 -31.88
N GLY A 159 -11.65 -0.33 -32.49
CA GLY A 159 -10.75 0.00 -33.59
C GLY A 159 -9.60 0.93 -33.19
N LEU A 160 -9.14 0.82 -31.92
CA LEU A 160 -7.96 1.51 -31.43
C LEU A 160 -6.74 0.59 -31.45
N PRO A 161 -5.53 1.14 -31.54
CA PRO A 161 -4.30 0.35 -31.52
C PRO A 161 -4.15 -0.49 -30.26
N THR A 162 -3.59 -1.69 -30.40
CA THR A 162 -3.28 -2.60 -29.30
C THR A 162 -1.80 -3.03 -29.27
N ASP A 163 -1.04 -2.68 -30.30
CA ASP A 163 0.39 -2.92 -30.32
C ASP A 163 1.13 -1.99 -29.34
N PRO A 164 2.21 -2.45 -28.67
CA PRO A 164 2.86 -1.71 -27.60
C PRO A 164 3.36 -0.32 -28.03
N GLY A 165 3.86 -0.17 -29.26
CA GLY A 165 4.42 1.11 -29.73
C GLY A 165 3.34 2.18 -29.93
N SER A 166 2.23 1.81 -30.57
CA SER A 166 1.08 2.72 -30.78
C SER A 166 0.37 3.04 -29.47
N VAL A 167 0.23 2.06 -28.56
CA VAL A 167 -0.33 2.28 -27.21
C VAL A 167 0.55 3.24 -26.43
N LYS A 168 1.87 3.09 -26.48
CA LYS A 168 2.82 4.00 -25.84
C LYS A 168 2.68 5.44 -26.34
N THR A 169 2.49 5.61 -27.64
CA THR A 169 2.22 6.93 -28.24
C THR A 169 0.88 7.50 -27.78
N MET A 170 -0.16 6.67 -27.72
CA MET A 170 -1.51 7.05 -27.28
C MET A 170 -1.54 7.51 -25.82
N PHE A 171 -0.67 6.94 -24.96
CA PHE A 171 -0.57 7.25 -23.53
C PHE A 171 0.62 8.18 -23.20
N ALA A 172 1.22 8.84 -24.18
CA ALA A 172 2.41 9.66 -23.95
C ALA A 172 2.16 10.91 -23.10
N SER A 173 0.94 11.47 -23.14
CA SER A 173 0.53 12.62 -22.32
C SER A 173 -0.93 12.49 -21.89
N TRP A 174 -1.34 13.23 -20.86
CA TRP A 174 -2.75 13.29 -20.46
C TRP A 174 -3.64 13.82 -21.58
N ASP A 175 -3.15 14.76 -22.39
CA ASP A 175 -3.90 15.26 -23.53
C ASP A 175 -4.12 14.19 -24.60
N SER A 176 -3.08 13.43 -24.96
CA SER A 176 -3.23 12.31 -25.91
C SER A 176 -4.06 11.17 -25.35
N TYR A 177 -3.95 10.88 -24.06
CA TYR A 177 -4.74 9.88 -23.36
C TYR A 177 -6.25 10.21 -23.37
N PHE A 178 -6.63 11.45 -23.01
CA PHE A 178 -8.04 11.86 -23.04
C PHE A 178 -8.56 12.03 -24.47
N ALA A 179 -7.72 12.44 -25.44
CA ALA A 179 -8.10 12.46 -26.86
C ALA A 179 -8.36 11.04 -27.41
N ALA A 180 -7.62 10.06 -26.97
CA ALA A 180 -7.90 8.65 -27.28
C ALA A 180 -9.21 8.18 -26.63
N GLY A 181 -9.45 8.59 -25.39
CA GLY A 181 -10.70 8.32 -24.68
C GLY A 181 -11.93 8.89 -25.37
N GLU A 182 -11.85 10.10 -25.90
CA GLU A 182 -12.95 10.68 -26.70
C GLU A 182 -13.26 9.86 -27.97
N LYS A 183 -12.22 9.35 -28.65
CA LYS A 183 -12.40 8.44 -29.79
C LYS A 183 -12.98 7.09 -29.37
N TYR A 184 -12.54 6.58 -28.22
CA TYR A 184 -12.99 5.30 -27.69
C TYR A 184 -14.49 5.34 -27.34
N VAL A 185 -14.96 6.31 -26.55
CA VAL A 185 -16.37 6.36 -26.09
C VAL A 185 -17.35 6.48 -27.26
N LYS A 186 -16.95 7.12 -28.36
CA LYS A 186 -17.76 7.21 -29.60
C LYS A 186 -17.96 5.85 -30.30
N ARG A 187 -17.12 4.82 -29.97
CA ARG A 187 -17.09 3.52 -30.67
C ARG A 187 -17.29 2.33 -29.73
N SER A 188 -17.30 2.57 -28.42
CA SER A 188 -17.28 1.53 -27.38
C SER A 188 -18.64 0.94 -27.06
N HIS A 189 -19.73 1.39 -27.69
CA HIS A 189 -21.10 0.95 -27.40
C HIS A 189 -21.46 1.05 -25.91
N GLY A 190 -21.12 2.20 -25.29
CA GLY A 190 -21.49 2.52 -23.92
C GLY A 190 -20.46 2.11 -22.84
N LYS A 191 -19.29 1.62 -23.24
CA LYS A 191 -18.19 1.37 -22.27
C LYS A 191 -17.36 2.65 -22.08
N ALA A 192 -16.90 2.89 -20.86
CA ALA A 192 -16.10 4.03 -20.48
C ALA A 192 -14.61 3.86 -20.82
N TRP A 193 -13.88 4.96 -20.84
CA TRP A 193 -12.45 4.97 -21.06
C TRP A 193 -11.68 4.58 -19.80
N PHE A 194 -12.00 5.19 -18.66
CA PHE A 194 -11.39 4.89 -17.35
C PHE A 194 -12.47 4.62 -16.28
N ASP A 195 -12.05 4.06 -15.15
CA ASP A 195 -12.91 3.61 -14.06
C ASP A 195 -13.57 4.78 -13.29
N SER A 196 -12.76 5.76 -12.83
CA SER A 196 -13.26 6.90 -12.07
C SER A 196 -12.39 8.14 -12.18
N ALA A 197 -13.02 9.30 -12.05
CA ALA A 197 -12.36 10.60 -12.04
C ALA A 197 -11.37 10.72 -10.85
N ALA A 198 -11.74 10.19 -9.69
CA ALA A 198 -10.91 10.25 -8.50
C ALA A 198 -9.57 9.51 -8.68
N GLN A 199 -9.57 8.35 -9.35
CA GLN A 199 -8.34 7.58 -9.62
C GLN A 199 -7.43 8.31 -10.61
N SER A 200 -7.99 8.80 -11.71
CA SER A 200 -7.24 9.56 -12.71
C SER A 200 -6.65 10.85 -12.13
N PHE A 201 -7.44 11.59 -11.36
CA PHE A 201 -6.99 12.83 -10.71
C PHE A 201 -5.89 12.57 -9.69
N ASN A 202 -6.06 11.56 -8.81
CA ASN A 202 -5.04 11.22 -7.82
C ASN A 202 -3.70 10.82 -8.47
N ALA A 203 -3.75 10.11 -9.60
CA ALA A 203 -2.54 9.79 -10.36
C ALA A 203 -1.85 11.03 -10.91
N MET A 204 -2.61 11.99 -11.47
CA MET A 204 -2.07 13.27 -11.93
C MET A 204 -1.44 14.06 -10.78
N VAL A 205 -2.08 14.09 -9.63
CA VAL A 205 -1.56 14.75 -8.41
C VAL A 205 -0.25 14.13 -7.96
N ASN A 206 -0.14 12.79 -7.96
CA ASN A 206 1.07 12.08 -7.55
C ASN A 206 2.27 12.23 -8.52
N GLN A 207 2.08 12.90 -9.66
CA GLN A 207 3.17 13.31 -10.56
C GLN A 207 3.69 14.73 -10.26
N LEU A 208 2.92 15.53 -9.52
CA LEU A 208 3.29 16.90 -9.24
C LEU A 208 4.37 16.98 -8.17
N PRO A 209 5.31 17.91 -8.28
CA PRO A 209 6.32 18.12 -7.23
C PRO A 209 5.73 18.65 -5.92
N VAL A 210 4.57 19.32 -5.99
CA VAL A 210 3.80 19.83 -4.85
C VAL A 210 2.35 19.39 -5.04
N GLY A 211 1.81 18.66 -4.07
CA GLY A 211 0.43 18.15 -4.05
C GLY A 211 -0.53 19.10 -3.34
N TYR A 212 -1.34 18.57 -2.46
CA TYR A 212 -2.33 19.34 -1.69
C TYR A 212 -1.70 20.27 -0.66
N LEU A 213 -0.55 19.87 -0.13
CA LEU A 213 0.17 20.61 0.91
C LEU A 213 1.58 20.97 0.44
N ASP A 214 2.09 22.10 0.89
CA ASP A 214 3.50 22.46 0.79
C ASP A 214 4.31 21.87 1.97
N ARG A 215 5.63 22.16 2.01
CA ARG A 215 6.52 21.61 3.05
C ARG A 215 6.32 22.23 4.43
N GLU A 216 5.57 23.31 4.52
CA GLU A 216 5.12 24.01 5.71
C GLU A 216 3.72 23.55 6.16
N ASP A 217 3.17 22.51 5.50
CA ASP A 217 1.85 21.92 5.73
C ASP A 217 0.67 22.87 5.41
N HIS A 218 0.89 23.92 4.59
CA HIS A 218 -0.18 24.80 4.13
C HIS A 218 -0.85 24.25 2.85
N SER A 219 -2.15 24.49 2.73
CA SER A 219 -2.90 24.12 1.53
C SER A 219 -2.43 24.89 0.29
N THR A 220 -2.19 24.17 -0.79
CA THR A 220 -1.78 24.74 -2.09
C THR A 220 -2.93 24.87 -3.09
N LEU A 221 -4.14 24.41 -2.77
CA LEU A 221 -5.23 24.25 -3.73
C LEU A 221 -5.70 25.56 -4.38
N GLU A 222 -5.54 26.68 -3.72
CA GLU A 222 -5.90 27.99 -4.26
C GLU A 222 -4.85 28.51 -5.24
N THR A 223 -3.57 28.19 -5.04
CA THR A 223 -2.42 28.77 -5.74
C THR A 223 -1.75 27.82 -6.74
N ASN A 224 -1.92 26.51 -6.56
CA ASN A 224 -1.31 25.50 -7.43
C ASN A 224 -2.10 25.33 -8.73
N THR A 225 -1.64 26.00 -9.78
CA THR A 225 -2.26 25.95 -11.12
C THR A 225 -2.24 24.55 -11.70
N ALA A 226 -1.22 23.72 -11.40
CA ALA A 226 -1.14 22.35 -11.90
C ALA A 226 -2.25 21.45 -11.33
N LEU A 227 -2.62 21.62 -10.05
CA LEU A 227 -3.78 20.94 -9.47
C LEU A 227 -5.08 21.38 -10.16
N ARG A 228 -5.22 22.67 -10.44
CA ARG A 228 -6.39 23.21 -11.12
C ARG A 228 -6.50 22.71 -12.56
N ASP A 229 -5.37 22.60 -13.25
CA ASP A 229 -5.31 22.07 -14.63
C ASP A 229 -5.67 20.58 -14.65
N ALA A 230 -5.16 19.78 -13.70
CA ALA A 230 -5.52 18.37 -13.54
C ALA A 230 -7.04 18.21 -13.29
N TRP A 231 -7.62 19.02 -12.38
CA TRP A 231 -9.06 19.04 -12.13
C TRP A 231 -9.85 19.34 -13.41
N THR A 232 -9.42 20.36 -14.16
CA THR A 232 -10.09 20.76 -15.39
C THR A 232 -10.03 19.68 -16.46
N LYS A 233 -8.87 19.04 -16.68
CA LYS A 233 -8.70 17.94 -17.64
C LYS A 233 -9.61 16.75 -17.28
N VAL A 234 -9.57 16.29 -16.05
CA VAL A 234 -10.36 15.13 -15.59
C VAL A 234 -11.87 15.41 -15.67
N THR A 235 -12.31 16.57 -15.18
CA THR A 235 -13.75 16.92 -15.22
C THR A 235 -14.27 17.17 -16.63
N THR A 236 -13.42 17.64 -17.54
CA THR A 236 -13.74 17.71 -18.97
C THR A 236 -13.93 16.32 -19.57
N ALA A 237 -13.04 15.37 -19.26
CA ALA A 237 -13.19 13.98 -19.70
C ALA A 237 -14.45 13.32 -19.13
N VAL A 238 -14.82 13.63 -17.87
CA VAL A 238 -16.10 13.19 -17.28
C VAL A 238 -17.29 13.72 -18.09
N LYS A 239 -17.31 15.01 -18.42
CA LYS A 239 -18.38 15.62 -19.26
C LYS A 239 -18.48 14.99 -20.65
N GLN A 240 -17.37 14.46 -21.17
CA GLN A 240 -17.33 13.72 -22.45
C GLN A 240 -17.74 12.24 -22.32
N GLY A 241 -18.16 11.77 -21.14
CA GLY A 241 -18.59 10.40 -20.91
C GLY A 241 -17.43 9.39 -20.81
N GLN A 242 -16.21 9.85 -20.53
CA GLN A 242 -15.03 8.97 -20.48
C GLN A 242 -14.92 8.20 -19.16
N SER A 243 -15.54 8.66 -18.07
CA SER A 243 -15.54 7.97 -16.77
C SER A 243 -16.67 6.95 -16.67
N ALA A 244 -16.37 5.78 -16.10
CA ALA A 244 -17.39 4.82 -15.68
C ALA A 244 -18.11 5.24 -14.39
N GLY A 245 -17.60 6.23 -13.68
CA GLY A 245 -18.17 6.75 -12.44
C GLY A 245 -18.19 5.71 -11.31
N LEU A 246 -17.23 4.79 -11.28
CA LEU A 246 -17.16 3.72 -10.28
C LEU A 246 -16.46 4.21 -9.01
N THR A 247 -16.69 3.49 -7.91
CA THR A 247 -15.96 3.70 -6.65
C THR A 247 -14.84 2.66 -6.57
N ALA A 248 -13.60 3.10 -6.68
CA ALA A 248 -12.47 2.19 -6.61
C ALA A 248 -12.48 1.40 -5.29
N PHE A 249 -12.10 0.12 -5.36
CA PHE A 249 -12.05 -0.83 -4.22
C PHE A 249 -13.40 -1.15 -3.55
N ALA A 250 -14.50 -0.62 -4.05
CA ALA A 250 -15.85 -1.00 -3.66
C ALA A 250 -16.44 -2.02 -4.65
N ASP A 251 -17.61 -2.57 -4.33
CA ASP A 251 -18.25 -3.62 -5.12
C ASP A 251 -18.52 -3.19 -6.57
N ASP A 252 -18.91 -1.94 -6.81
CA ASP A 252 -19.16 -1.42 -8.15
C ASP A 252 -17.85 -1.31 -8.97
N GLY A 253 -16.74 -0.89 -8.36
CA GLY A 253 -15.42 -0.85 -8.98
C GLY A 253 -14.89 -2.25 -9.30
N ASN A 254 -14.99 -3.18 -8.35
CA ASN A 254 -14.57 -4.57 -8.51
C ASN A 254 -15.41 -5.28 -9.61
N ASN A 255 -16.72 -5.06 -9.63
CA ASN A 255 -17.60 -5.54 -10.70
C ASN A 255 -17.23 -4.91 -12.06
N GLY A 256 -16.83 -3.64 -12.08
CA GLY A 256 -16.37 -2.96 -13.30
C GLY A 256 -15.16 -3.63 -13.94
N LEU A 257 -14.18 -4.03 -13.14
CA LEU A 257 -13.02 -4.82 -13.59
C LEU A 257 -13.46 -6.14 -14.22
N ARG A 258 -14.36 -6.87 -13.56
CA ARG A 258 -14.84 -8.19 -13.99
C ARG A 258 -15.65 -8.11 -15.28
N LEU A 259 -16.54 -7.13 -15.39
CA LEU A 259 -17.46 -6.98 -16.50
C LEU A 259 -16.85 -6.22 -17.70
N GLY A 260 -15.68 -5.59 -17.52
CA GLY A 260 -15.04 -4.78 -18.55
C GLY A 260 -15.90 -3.56 -18.91
N THR A 261 -16.35 -2.80 -17.92
CA THR A 261 -17.14 -1.58 -18.13
C THR A 261 -16.32 -0.40 -18.58
N PHE A 262 -14.99 -0.49 -18.45
CA PHE A 262 -14.01 0.52 -18.87
C PHE A 262 -12.80 -0.15 -19.52
N ALA A 263 -12.05 0.63 -20.32
CA ALA A 263 -10.95 0.11 -21.13
C ALA A 263 -9.57 0.31 -20.52
N THR A 264 -9.36 1.33 -19.71
CA THR A 264 -8.05 1.69 -19.17
C THR A 264 -8.12 1.95 -17.67
N LYS A 265 -7.00 1.72 -16.99
CA LYS A 265 -6.88 1.99 -15.56
C LYS A 265 -5.48 2.50 -15.25
N VAL A 266 -5.40 3.55 -14.43
CA VAL A 266 -4.15 3.91 -13.77
C VAL A 266 -3.68 2.72 -12.94
N CYS A 267 -2.44 2.32 -13.13
CA CYS A 267 -1.94 1.04 -12.68
C CYS A 267 -0.59 1.21 -11.94
N PRO A 268 -0.59 1.71 -10.70
CA PRO A 268 0.54 1.49 -9.83
C PRO A 268 0.77 -0.02 -9.68
N ALA A 269 2.00 -0.43 -9.37
CA ALA A 269 2.39 -1.83 -9.44
C ALA A 269 1.45 -2.78 -8.65
N TRP A 270 1.06 -2.39 -7.44
CA TRP A 270 0.14 -3.16 -6.59
C TRP A 270 -1.28 -3.34 -7.19
N MET A 271 -1.64 -2.53 -8.20
CA MET A 271 -2.92 -2.69 -8.90
C MET A 271 -2.99 -3.97 -9.74
N LEU A 272 -1.84 -4.57 -10.11
CA LEU A 272 -1.82 -5.83 -10.86
C LEU A 272 -2.54 -6.95 -10.10
N GLY A 273 -2.19 -7.14 -8.82
CA GLY A 273 -2.83 -8.16 -7.98
C GLY A 273 -4.32 -7.89 -7.79
N ILE A 274 -4.72 -6.62 -7.62
CA ILE A 274 -6.14 -6.24 -7.51
C ILE A 274 -6.90 -6.55 -8.80
N ILE A 275 -6.34 -6.20 -9.97
CA ILE A 275 -6.98 -6.50 -11.25
C ILE A 275 -7.13 -8.01 -11.43
N GLU A 276 -6.09 -8.79 -11.17
CA GLU A 276 -6.12 -10.24 -11.28
C GLU A 276 -7.20 -10.86 -10.38
N GLN A 277 -7.23 -10.47 -9.11
CA GLN A 277 -8.18 -10.98 -8.15
C GLN A 277 -9.63 -10.59 -8.50
N GLN A 278 -9.87 -9.32 -8.82
CA GLN A 278 -11.23 -8.79 -8.97
C GLN A 278 -11.82 -9.03 -10.37
N ALA A 279 -10.99 -8.97 -11.40
CA ALA A 279 -11.45 -9.27 -12.75
C ALA A 279 -11.62 -10.77 -13.01
N GLY A 280 -10.90 -11.61 -12.25
CA GLY A 280 -11.02 -13.07 -12.25
C GLY A 280 -10.42 -13.75 -13.49
N LEU A 281 -10.25 -15.07 -13.42
CA LEU A 281 -9.55 -15.88 -14.44
C LEU A 281 -10.15 -15.76 -15.85
N GLY A 282 -11.45 -15.52 -15.99
CA GLY A 282 -12.09 -15.32 -17.30
C GLY A 282 -11.61 -14.09 -18.08
N ASN A 283 -10.84 -13.21 -17.45
CA ASN A 283 -10.24 -12.03 -18.07
C ASN A 283 -8.71 -12.12 -18.21
N ALA A 284 -8.11 -13.27 -17.87
CA ALA A 284 -6.69 -13.51 -18.09
C ALA A 284 -6.33 -13.35 -19.58
N GLY A 285 -5.24 -12.67 -19.87
CA GLY A 285 -4.76 -12.37 -21.23
C GLY A 285 -5.51 -11.23 -21.96
N LYS A 286 -6.65 -10.74 -21.42
CA LYS A 286 -7.36 -9.57 -21.97
C LYS A 286 -6.77 -8.25 -21.48
N TRP A 287 -6.18 -8.24 -20.30
CA TRP A 287 -5.46 -7.11 -19.76
C TRP A 287 -4.03 -7.06 -20.29
N ALA A 288 -3.53 -5.89 -20.49
CA ALA A 288 -2.14 -5.61 -20.81
C ALA A 288 -1.64 -4.44 -19.97
N ILE A 289 -0.32 -4.32 -19.88
CA ILE A 289 0.36 -3.23 -19.19
C ILE A 289 1.38 -2.59 -20.14
N THR A 290 1.60 -1.30 -20.01
CA THR A 290 2.63 -0.57 -20.75
C THR A 290 3.49 0.26 -19.79
N ASP A 291 4.78 0.42 -20.14
CA ASP A 291 5.73 1.31 -19.48
C ASP A 291 5.52 2.79 -19.84
N ALA A 292 4.45 3.10 -20.59
CA ALA A 292 4.01 4.46 -20.81
C ALA A 292 3.05 4.87 -19.70
N PHE A 293 3.33 6.02 -19.11
CA PHE A 293 2.41 6.73 -18.24
C PHE A 293 2.32 8.19 -18.69
N PRO A 294 1.12 8.79 -18.81
CA PRO A 294 0.96 10.12 -19.34
C PRO A 294 1.84 11.15 -18.62
N ASP A 295 2.56 11.97 -19.40
CA ASP A 295 3.48 13.01 -18.93
C ASP A 295 4.65 12.50 -18.03
N GLY A 296 4.92 11.20 -18.02
CA GLY A 296 6.08 10.62 -17.34
C GLY A 296 5.77 9.71 -16.18
N GLY A 297 6.72 9.55 -15.26
CA GLY A 297 6.60 8.70 -14.09
C GLY A 297 5.96 9.39 -12.90
N GLY A 298 5.57 8.62 -11.92
CA GLY A 298 5.10 9.06 -10.60
C GLY A 298 5.07 7.88 -9.66
N ASN A 299 4.90 8.16 -8.37
CA ASN A 299 4.69 7.14 -7.35
C ASN A 299 3.33 7.34 -6.69
N TRP A 300 2.55 6.30 -6.65
CA TRP A 300 1.30 6.30 -5.89
C TRP A 300 1.27 5.14 -4.92
N GLY A 301 1.32 5.47 -3.63
CA GLY A 301 1.28 4.52 -2.54
C GLY A 301 2.61 3.83 -2.31
N GLY A 302 2.51 2.63 -1.79
CA GLY A 302 3.55 1.93 -1.08
C GLY A 302 3.41 2.13 0.41
N SER A 303 3.98 1.23 1.20
CA SER A 303 3.70 1.18 2.63
C SER A 303 4.97 1.05 3.46
N TYR A 304 4.79 1.09 4.76
CA TYR A 304 5.83 0.96 5.78
C TYR A 304 5.34 0.02 6.87
N LEU A 305 6.24 -0.76 7.46
CA LEU A 305 5.99 -1.48 8.71
C LEU A 305 6.58 -0.68 9.87
N THR A 306 5.75 -0.34 10.82
CA THR A 306 6.10 0.43 12.02
C THR A 306 5.88 -0.41 13.27
N VAL A 307 6.62 -0.12 14.33
CA VAL A 307 6.47 -0.79 15.63
C VAL A 307 6.04 0.24 16.67
N PRO A 308 4.84 0.13 17.25
CA PRO A 308 4.41 1.00 18.32
C PRO A 308 5.32 0.91 19.55
N GLU A 309 5.55 2.05 20.21
CA GLU A 309 6.32 2.11 21.47
C GLU A 309 5.68 1.26 22.58
N ALA A 310 4.36 1.08 22.54
CA ALA A 310 3.60 0.28 23.48
C ALA A 310 3.76 -1.24 23.29
N SER A 311 4.39 -1.72 22.21
CA SER A 311 4.64 -3.15 22.02
C SER A 311 5.62 -3.67 23.09
N PRO A 312 5.27 -4.74 23.82
CA PRO A 312 6.19 -5.37 24.77
C PRO A 312 7.33 -6.13 24.07
N HIS A 313 7.22 -6.37 22.75
CA HIS A 313 8.13 -7.18 21.94
C HIS A 313 8.78 -6.37 20.81
N GLN A 314 9.21 -5.13 21.11
CA GLN A 314 9.72 -4.18 20.09
C GLN A 314 10.86 -4.76 19.24
N LYS A 315 11.79 -5.51 19.85
CA LYS A 315 12.94 -6.08 19.14
C LYS A 315 12.53 -7.19 18.17
N GLU A 316 11.69 -8.09 18.64
CA GLU A 316 11.16 -9.22 17.85
C GLU A 316 10.25 -8.70 16.73
N ALA A 317 9.41 -7.72 17.02
CA ALA A 317 8.56 -7.03 16.02
C ALA A 317 9.42 -6.30 14.97
N ALA A 318 10.45 -5.58 15.38
CA ALA A 318 11.37 -4.91 14.45
C ALA A 318 12.17 -5.93 13.61
N ALA A 319 12.56 -7.07 14.18
CA ALA A 319 13.23 -8.15 13.45
C ALA A 319 12.31 -8.76 12.39
N LEU A 320 11.05 -9.06 12.73
CA LEU A 320 10.06 -9.55 11.78
C LEU A 320 9.79 -8.51 10.69
N ALA A 321 9.59 -7.24 11.05
CA ALA A 321 9.39 -6.15 10.08
C ALA A 321 10.59 -5.99 9.13
N ALA A 322 11.82 -6.08 9.64
CA ALA A 322 13.04 -6.05 8.85
C ALA A 322 13.15 -7.25 7.88
N TRP A 323 12.76 -8.43 8.34
CA TRP A 323 12.74 -9.63 7.50
C TRP A 323 11.66 -9.55 6.41
N LEU A 324 10.42 -9.17 6.76
CA LEU A 324 9.32 -9.00 5.79
C LEU A 324 9.63 -7.95 4.73
N THR A 325 10.49 -6.98 5.03
CA THR A 325 10.93 -5.95 4.09
C THR A 325 12.29 -6.25 3.45
N ALA A 326 12.83 -7.46 3.56
CA ALA A 326 14.06 -7.85 2.89
C ALA A 326 13.85 -8.08 1.38
N PRO A 327 14.92 -8.03 0.56
CA PRO A 327 14.80 -8.13 -0.90
C PRO A 327 14.04 -9.36 -1.37
N GLU A 328 14.33 -10.54 -0.81
CA GLU A 328 13.67 -11.80 -1.18
C GLU A 328 12.17 -11.79 -0.86
N GLN A 329 11.79 -11.27 0.32
CA GLN A 329 10.40 -11.17 0.73
C GLN A 329 9.63 -10.14 -0.11
N GLN A 330 10.27 -9.03 -0.48
CA GLN A 330 9.65 -8.06 -1.39
C GLN A 330 9.50 -8.60 -2.81
N LEU A 331 10.45 -9.40 -3.31
CA LEU A 331 10.32 -10.10 -4.59
C LEU A 331 9.16 -11.10 -4.55
N HIS A 332 9.00 -11.84 -3.45
CA HIS A 332 7.85 -12.72 -3.26
C HIS A 332 6.54 -11.92 -3.25
N ALA A 333 6.45 -10.84 -2.48
CA ALA A 333 5.28 -9.97 -2.42
C ALA A 333 4.90 -9.40 -3.79
N PHE A 334 5.87 -9.01 -4.61
CA PHE A 334 5.62 -8.58 -5.98
C PHE A 334 5.00 -9.69 -6.83
N ARG A 335 5.54 -10.90 -6.75
CA ARG A 335 5.06 -12.05 -7.53
C ARG A 335 3.62 -12.43 -7.20
N VAL A 336 3.23 -12.39 -5.91
CA VAL A 336 1.91 -12.88 -5.45
C VAL A 336 0.84 -11.79 -5.36
N SER A 337 1.24 -10.52 -5.21
CA SER A 337 0.29 -9.41 -4.99
C SER A 337 0.58 -8.14 -5.79
N GLY A 338 1.67 -8.10 -6.57
CA GLY A 338 2.04 -6.95 -7.38
C GLY A 338 2.73 -5.83 -6.60
N ASN A 339 3.02 -6.00 -5.31
CA ASN A 339 3.68 -4.99 -4.47
C ASN A 339 5.15 -4.82 -4.88
N PHE A 340 5.44 -3.75 -5.64
CA PHE A 340 6.75 -3.58 -6.27
C PHE A 340 7.83 -3.21 -5.24
N PRO A 341 9.00 -3.90 -5.25
CA PRO A 341 10.02 -3.72 -4.26
C PRO A 341 10.49 -2.27 -4.11
N SER A 342 10.76 -1.86 -2.88
CA SER A 342 11.47 -0.62 -2.54
C SER A 342 12.97 -0.83 -2.29
N GLN A 343 13.41 -2.09 -2.32
CA GLN A 343 14.79 -2.53 -2.09
C GLN A 343 15.64 -2.35 -3.34
N VAL A 344 16.77 -1.69 -3.21
CA VAL A 344 17.68 -1.38 -4.34
C VAL A 344 18.17 -2.65 -5.06
N ASP A 345 18.58 -3.66 -4.28
CA ASP A 345 19.11 -4.91 -4.82
C ASP A 345 18.05 -5.71 -5.61
N ALA A 346 16.77 -5.56 -5.28
CA ALA A 346 15.70 -6.22 -5.99
C ALA A 346 15.58 -5.76 -7.45
N PHE A 347 15.94 -4.52 -7.78
CA PHE A 347 15.77 -3.94 -9.12
C PHE A 347 16.65 -4.59 -10.19
N THR A 348 17.74 -5.22 -9.79
CA THR A 348 18.67 -5.94 -10.69
C THR A 348 18.50 -7.45 -10.60
N SER A 349 17.58 -7.93 -9.77
CA SER A 349 17.32 -9.36 -9.62
C SER A 349 16.83 -9.97 -10.92
N PRO A 350 17.45 -11.06 -11.42
CA PRO A 350 16.91 -11.82 -12.54
C PRO A 350 15.47 -12.29 -12.30
N ASP A 351 15.11 -12.63 -11.07
CA ASP A 351 13.76 -13.07 -10.69
C ASP A 351 12.72 -11.98 -10.95
N LEU A 352 13.05 -10.71 -10.68
CA LEU A 352 12.17 -9.59 -11.00
C LEU A 352 12.10 -9.32 -12.51
N LEU A 353 13.27 -9.29 -13.16
CA LEU A 353 13.39 -8.85 -14.55
C LEU A 353 12.90 -9.88 -15.58
N SER A 354 12.90 -11.16 -15.22
CA SER A 354 12.41 -12.25 -16.08
C SER A 354 10.99 -12.72 -15.75
N GLU A 355 10.37 -12.18 -14.71
CA GLU A 355 9.01 -12.55 -14.29
C GLU A 355 7.99 -12.19 -15.37
N MET A 356 7.35 -13.22 -15.93
CA MET A 356 6.29 -13.08 -16.92
C MET A 356 4.93 -13.14 -16.23
N ASN A 357 4.19 -12.05 -16.27
CA ASN A 357 2.83 -12.04 -15.74
C ASN A 357 1.84 -12.59 -16.77
N GLY A 358 1.45 -13.86 -16.59
CA GLY A 358 0.52 -14.57 -17.49
C GLY A 358 -0.86 -13.93 -17.57
N TYR A 359 -1.35 -13.32 -16.48
CA TYR A 359 -2.63 -12.64 -16.46
C TYR A 359 -2.64 -11.41 -17.38
N PHE A 360 -1.52 -10.71 -17.51
CA PHE A 360 -1.32 -9.58 -18.41
C PHE A 360 -0.68 -9.96 -19.74
N GLY A 361 -1.02 -11.16 -20.25
CA GLY A 361 -0.60 -11.61 -21.57
C GLY A 361 0.90 -11.91 -21.71
N GLY A 362 1.57 -12.29 -20.64
CA GLY A 362 3.01 -12.60 -20.62
C GLY A 362 3.90 -11.35 -20.55
N ALA A 363 3.37 -10.22 -20.13
CA ALA A 363 4.16 -9.01 -19.95
C ALA A 363 5.27 -9.21 -18.90
N LEU A 364 6.47 -8.70 -19.17
CA LEU A 364 7.57 -8.63 -18.19
C LEU A 364 7.32 -7.48 -17.22
N SER A 365 6.37 -7.69 -16.30
CA SER A 365 5.86 -6.65 -15.40
C SER A 365 6.96 -6.05 -14.53
N GLY A 366 7.93 -6.83 -14.09
CA GLY A 366 9.10 -6.36 -13.36
C GLY A 366 9.89 -5.31 -14.15
N GLN A 367 10.16 -5.55 -15.44
CA GLN A 367 10.86 -4.58 -16.30
C GLN A 367 10.05 -3.30 -16.49
N VAL A 368 8.74 -3.41 -16.68
CA VAL A 368 7.84 -2.25 -16.80
C VAL A 368 7.96 -1.36 -15.56
N PHE A 369 7.87 -1.94 -14.37
CA PHE A 369 7.90 -1.15 -13.14
C PHE A 369 9.31 -0.68 -12.74
N VAL A 370 10.38 -1.42 -13.08
CA VAL A 370 11.74 -0.89 -12.95
C VAL A 370 11.91 0.36 -13.81
N ALA A 371 11.47 0.31 -15.07
CA ALA A 371 11.54 1.48 -15.97
C ALA A 371 10.72 2.67 -15.44
N GLN A 372 9.56 2.41 -14.81
CA GLN A 372 8.75 3.46 -14.22
C GLN A 372 9.33 3.98 -12.89
N ALA A 373 9.87 3.11 -12.03
CA ALA A 373 10.52 3.52 -10.79
C ALA A 373 11.71 4.44 -11.04
N GLN A 374 12.48 4.20 -12.11
CA GLN A 374 13.58 5.07 -12.54
C GLN A 374 13.12 6.46 -13.01
N LYS A 375 11.85 6.62 -13.40
CA LYS A 375 11.25 7.91 -13.76
C LYS A 375 10.67 8.65 -12.57
N VAL A 376 10.53 8.00 -11.42
CA VAL A 376 10.15 8.65 -10.17
C VAL A 376 11.32 9.53 -9.75
N GLY A 377 11.18 10.83 -9.92
CA GLY A 377 12.16 11.81 -9.46
C GLY A 377 12.14 11.96 -7.93
N LYS A 378 12.07 13.20 -7.45
CA LYS A 378 11.79 13.43 -6.03
C LYS A 378 10.30 13.16 -5.79
N PRO A 379 9.95 12.23 -4.88
CA PRO A 379 8.56 12.00 -4.54
C PRO A 379 7.90 13.28 -4.05
N GLN A 380 6.62 13.39 -4.33
CA GLN A 380 5.81 14.49 -3.83
C GLN A 380 5.86 14.52 -2.30
N TYR A 381 5.96 15.72 -1.74
CA TYR A 381 5.75 15.90 -0.30
C TYR A 381 4.28 15.63 0.04
N LYS A 382 4.06 14.85 1.08
CA LYS A 382 2.75 14.59 1.67
C LYS A 382 2.80 15.01 3.14
N GLY A 383 1.99 16.00 3.50
CA GLY A 383 1.86 16.48 4.88
C GLY A 383 0.79 15.75 5.67
N PRO A 384 0.67 16.02 6.99
CA PRO A 384 -0.42 15.50 7.80
C PRO A 384 -1.79 15.91 7.24
N GLY A 385 -2.68 14.95 7.09
CA GLY A 385 -4.01 15.14 6.48
C GLY A 385 -4.07 15.01 4.96
N ASP A 386 -2.95 14.80 4.24
CA ASP A 386 -2.95 14.67 2.77
C ASP A 386 -3.85 13.52 2.31
N GLY A 387 -3.72 12.33 2.91
CA GLY A 387 -4.59 11.19 2.64
C GLY A 387 -6.05 11.49 2.94
N LYS A 388 -6.33 12.16 4.05
CA LYS A 388 -7.69 12.56 4.42
C LYS A 388 -8.29 13.56 3.43
N ILE A 389 -7.52 14.53 2.92
CA ILE A 389 -7.95 15.44 1.85
C ILE A 389 -8.38 14.62 0.63
N GLN A 390 -7.54 13.70 0.17
CA GLN A 390 -7.86 12.86 -0.98
C GLN A 390 -9.14 12.03 -0.77
N GLU A 391 -9.26 11.37 0.37
CA GLU A 391 -10.34 10.43 0.64
C GLU A 391 -11.68 11.10 0.97
N THR A 392 -11.66 12.19 1.76
CA THR A 392 -12.88 12.78 2.31
C THR A 392 -13.33 14.05 1.62
N VAL A 393 -12.44 14.70 0.85
CA VAL A 393 -12.76 15.96 0.14
C VAL A 393 -12.73 15.74 -1.36
N ILE A 394 -11.60 15.32 -1.93
CA ILE A 394 -11.39 15.25 -3.38
C ILE A 394 -12.21 14.13 -4.02
N ALA A 395 -12.13 12.90 -3.52
CA ALA A 395 -12.82 11.77 -4.14
C ALA A 395 -14.34 11.91 -4.12
N PRO A 396 -15.01 12.33 -3.01
CA PRO A 396 -16.43 12.63 -3.01
C PRO A 396 -16.83 13.79 -3.94
N ALA A 397 -15.99 14.82 -4.03
CA ALA A 397 -16.22 15.97 -4.93
C ALA A 397 -16.22 15.53 -6.40
N LEU A 398 -15.22 14.76 -6.83
CA LEU A 398 -15.16 14.21 -8.19
C LEU A 398 -16.32 13.24 -8.47
N LYS A 399 -16.71 12.44 -7.47
CA LYS A 399 -17.91 11.58 -7.58
C LYS A 399 -19.18 12.40 -7.80
N SER A 400 -19.30 13.60 -7.20
CA SER A 400 -20.44 14.49 -7.46
C SER A 400 -20.45 15.05 -8.88
N VAL A 401 -19.26 15.35 -9.44
CA VAL A 401 -19.12 15.77 -10.85
C VAL A 401 -19.52 14.62 -11.79
N GLU A 402 -19.14 13.38 -11.50
CA GLU A 402 -19.57 12.20 -12.27
C GLU A 402 -21.10 11.99 -12.25
N ARG A 403 -21.77 12.49 -11.22
CA ARG A 403 -23.23 12.49 -11.08
C ARG A 403 -23.90 13.72 -11.71
N GLY A 404 -23.12 14.61 -12.37
CA GLY A 404 -23.63 15.75 -13.10
C GLY A 404 -23.55 17.10 -12.39
N ALA A 405 -22.87 17.19 -11.22
CA ALA A 405 -22.64 18.46 -10.58
C ALA A 405 -21.67 19.35 -11.39
N ASP A 406 -21.85 20.67 -11.31
CA ASP A 406 -20.98 21.62 -12.01
C ASP A 406 -19.56 21.61 -11.42
N PRO A 407 -18.50 21.31 -12.21
CA PRO A 407 -17.14 21.22 -11.72
C PRO A 407 -16.59 22.49 -11.07
N ALA A 408 -17.05 23.68 -11.53
CA ALA A 408 -16.58 24.94 -10.97
C ALA A 408 -17.18 25.18 -9.57
N ALA A 409 -18.47 24.90 -9.40
CA ALA A 409 -19.14 24.99 -8.11
C ALA A 409 -18.58 23.95 -7.12
N VAL A 410 -18.34 22.72 -7.58
CA VAL A 410 -17.75 21.65 -6.75
C VAL A 410 -16.33 22.00 -6.31
N TRP A 411 -15.52 22.63 -7.17
CA TRP A 411 -14.18 23.09 -6.80
C TRP A 411 -14.21 24.10 -5.65
N GLN A 412 -15.18 25.00 -5.60
CA GLN A 412 -15.33 25.92 -4.46
C GLN A 412 -15.64 25.16 -3.17
N GLN A 413 -16.43 24.08 -3.25
CA GLN A 413 -16.68 23.22 -2.09
C GLN A 413 -15.42 22.47 -1.65
N VAL A 414 -14.56 22.06 -2.60
CA VAL A 414 -13.26 21.43 -2.31
C VAL A 414 -12.38 22.41 -1.50
N LEU A 415 -12.26 23.66 -1.93
CA LEU A 415 -11.47 24.67 -1.20
C LEU A 415 -11.96 24.83 0.25
N ILE A 416 -13.27 24.90 0.46
CA ILE A 416 -13.86 24.98 1.80
C ILE A 416 -13.58 23.70 2.60
N GLY A 417 -13.75 22.52 1.98
CA GLY A 417 -13.55 21.23 2.64
C GLY A 417 -12.11 21.01 3.10
N VAL A 418 -11.13 21.47 2.33
CA VAL A 418 -9.72 21.33 2.68
C VAL A 418 -9.37 22.12 3.94
N HIS A 419 -9.90 23.35 4.11
CA HIS A 419 -9.72 24.15 5.32
C HIS A 419 -10.33 23.51 6.59
N GLN A 420 -11.22 22.51 6.44
CA GLN A 420 -11.74 21.73 7.57
C GLN A 420 -10.82 20.57 7.97
N VAL A 421 -9.94 20.16 7.06
CA VAL A 421 -8.98 19.05 7.28
C VAL A 421 -7.64 19.59 7.76
N VAL A 422 -7.20 20.69 7.16
CA VAL A 422 -5.92 21.35 7.44
C VAL A 422 -6.22 22.82 7.73
N PRO A 423 -6.02 23.27 8.96
CA PRO A 423 -6.32 24.64 9.41
C PRO A 423 -5.46 25.70 8.74
#